data_48faeb42223fb1f31d4d07e6e9166136
#
_entry.id   48faeb42223fb1f31d4d07e6e9166136
#
_cell.length_a   1.000
_cell.length_b   1.000
_cell.length_c   1.000
_cell.angle_alpha   90.00
_cell.angle_beta   90.00
_cell.angle_gamma   90.00
#
_symmetry.space_group_name_H-M   'P 1'
#
loop_
_entity.id
_entity.type
_entity.pdbx_description
1 polymer ?
#
loop_
_entity_poly.entity_id
_entity_poly.type
_entity_poly.pdbx_seq_one_letter_code
_entity_poly.pdbx_strand_id
1 'polypeptide(L)'
;MIVSATTVKKVLREEPLGPAGKRKGPSWREFLRAHAKSVIAVDFFTVDTVWLQRLYVLFFIEFESRRVRLAGCTAHPDERWVTQQARQVAWTLAAHEEPVRFLIRDRDWKFTPSFDAVFRADGIRVIRTPIRAPQANAVAERFVRTIRQECLDWLLIMNAGHLERTLQMFFDHYNRVSYCPTRLCA
;
A
#
# COMPACT_ATOMS: atom_id res chain seq x y z
N MET A 1 -32.43 -21.66 -9.99
CA MET A 1 -32.77 -22.30 -8.70
C MET A 1 -31.90 -21.62 -7.64
N ILE A 2 -32.49 -20.82 -6.77
CA ILE A 2 -31.75 -20.09 -5.72
C ILE A 2 -31.71 -21.00 -4.48
N VAL A 3 -30.54 -21.47 -4.10
CA VAL A 3 -30.35 -22.33 -2.93
C VAL A 3 -30.12 -21.44 -1.71
N SER A 4 -30.84 -21.64 -0.62
CA SER A 4 -30.70 -20.84 0.59
C SER A 4 -29.38 -21.16 1.33
N ALA A 5 -28.84 -20.17 2.04
CA ALA A 5 -27.62 -20.34 2.84
C ALA A 5 -27.74 -21.48 3.88
N THR A 6 -28.97 -21.74 4.39
CA THR A 6 -29.27 -22.81 5.33
C THR A 6 -29.14 -24.18 4.67
N THR A 7 -29.60 -24.32 3.43
CA THR A 7 -29.49 -25.57 2.65
C THR A 7 -28.04 -25.91 2.35
N VAL A 8 -27.22 -24.89 1.95
CA VAL A 8 -25.79 -25.07 1.75
C VAL A 8 -25.08 -25.52 3.04
N LYS A 9 -25.44 -24.93 4.18
CA LYS A 9 -24.88 -25.29 5.49
C LYS A 9 -25.28 -26.72 5.92
N LYS A 10 -26.47 -27.17 5.55
CA LYS A 10 -26.95 -28.55 5.83
C LYS A 10 -26.17 -29.56 4.99
N VAL A 11 -26.04 -29.33 3.69
CA VAL A 11 -25.29 -30.20 2.77
C VAL A 11 -23.80 -30.29 3.17
N LEU A 12 -23.17 -29.17 3.56
CA LEU A 12 -21.78 -29.16 4.03
C LEU A 12 -21.56 -29.86 5.37
N ARG A 13 -22.64 -30.10 6.16
CA ARG A 13 -22.59 -30.92 7.39
C ARG A 13 -22.77 -32.40 7.14
N GLU A 14 -23.56 -32.75 6.13
CA GLU A 14 -23.84 -34.13 5.75
C GLU A 14 -22.70 -34.78 4.96
N GLU A 15 -21.92 -33.97 4.26
CA GLU A 15 -20.66 -34.39 3.61
C GLU A 15 -19.50 -34.33 4.64
N PRO A 16 -18.53 -35.25 4.62
CA PRO A 16 -17.36 -35.24 5.50
C PRO A 16 -16.38 -34.12 5.20
N LEU A 17 -16.86 -33.06 4.63
CA LEU A 17 -16.14 -31.79 4.39
C LEU A 17 -16.20 -30.97 5.69
N GLY A 18 -15.31 -31.26 6.64
CA GLY A 18 -15.09 -30.41 7.81
C GLY A 18 -14.74 -28.98 7.38
N PRO A 19 -14.92 -27.98 8.27
CA PRO A 19 -14.49 -26.62 7.98
C PRO A 19 -13.04 -26.65 7.53
N ALA A 20 -12.72 -25.90 6.45
CA ALA A 20 -11.39 -25.86 5.87
C ALA A 20 -10.34 -25.81 6.98
N GLY A 21 -9.50 -26.86 7.06
CA GLY A 21 -8.53 -27.04 8.14
C GLY A 21 -7.74 -25.76 8.36
N LYS A 22 -7.42 -25.42 9.61
CA LYS A 22 -6.55 -24.28 9.95
C LYS A 22 -5.36 -24.34 9.02
N ARG A 23 -5.18 -23.29 8.19
CA ARG A 23 -4.04 -23.20 7.28
C ARG A 23 -2.77 -23.44 8.07
N LYS A 24 -2.06 -24.53 7.81
CA LYS A 24 -0.76 -24.84 8.37
C LYS A 24 0.26 -23.90 7.70
N GLY A 25 0.43 -22.72 8.25
CA GLY A 25 1.41 -21.74 7.74
C GLY A 25 1.45 -20.54 8.68
N PRO A 26 2.50 -19.74 8.62
CA PRO A 26 2.61 -18.55 9.46
C PRO A 26 1.41 -17.61 9.16
N SER A 27 0.88 -17.01 10.21
CA SER A 27 -0.15 -15.97 10.08
C SER A 27 0.42 -14.78 9.29
N TRP A 28 -0.46 -13.99 8.68
CA TRP A 28 -0.04 -12.76 7.99
C TRP A 28 0.80 -11.83 8.87
N ARG A 29 0.46 -11.74 10.16
CA ARG A 29 1.21 -10.95 11.15
C ARG A 29 2.62 -11.50 11.39
N GLU A 30 2.77 -12.81 11.49
CA GLU A 30 4.08 -13.48 11.65
C GLU A 30 4.92 -13.28 10.39
N PHE A 31 4.34 -13.45 9.19
CA PHE A 31 5.02 -13.18 7.93
C PHE A 31 5.54 -11.74 7.86
N LEU A 32 4.69 -10.74 8.14
CA LEU A 32 5.09 -9.34 8.12
C LEU A 32 6.18 -9.02 9.14
N ARG A 33 6.11 -9.61 10.33
CA ARG A 33 7.11 -9.39 11.36
C ARG A 33 8.46 -10.02 10.99
N ALA A 34 8.44 -11.22 10.40
CA ALA A 34 9.66 -11.92 9.98
C ALA A 34 10.38 -11.26 8.79
N HIS A 35 9.63 -10.51 7.95
CA HIS A 35 10.16 -9.91 6.72
C HIS A 35 10.09 -8.38 6.70
N ALA A 36 9.87 -7.74 7.87
CA ALA A 36 9.60 -6.31 7.97
C ALA A 36 10.59 -5.43 7.22
N LYS A 37 11.88 -5.76 7.25
CA LYS A 37 12.97 -5.02 6.58
C LYS A 37 12.91 -5.09 5.06
N SER A 38 12.41 -6.20 4.52
CA SER A 38 12.38 -6.46 3.07
C SER A 38 11.00 -6.29 2.44
N VAL A 39 10.05 -5.69 3.19
CA VAL A 39 8.67 -5.46 2.73
C VAL A 39 8.42 -3.98 2.51
N ILE A 40 7.90 -3.65 1.35
CA ILE A 40 7.28 -2.35 1.07
C ILE A 40 5.79 -2.52 0.79
N ALA A 41 5.00 -1.52 1.16
CA ALA A 41 3.60 -1.43 0.76
C ALA A 41 3.42 -0.28 -0.23
N VAL A 42 2.48 -0.42 -1.14
CA VAL A 42 2.09 0.62 -2.10
C VAL A 42 0.59 0.83 -2.01
N ASP A 43 0.18 2.08 -2.10
CA ASP A 43 -1.24 2.44 -2.06
C ASP A 43 -1.50 3.74 -2.79
N PHE A 44 -2.78 3.98 -3.07
CA PHE A 44 -3.30 5.23 -3.59
C PHE A 44 -4.15 5.93 -2.54
N PHE A 45 -4.06 7.24 -2.51
CA PHE A 45 -5.11 8.07 -1.93
C PHE A 45 -5.50 9.21 -2.88
N THR A 46 -6.64 9.83 -2.61
CA THR A 46 -7.16 10.91 -3.47
C THR A 46 -7.23 12.22 -2.70
N VAL A 47 -7.02 13.32 -3.42
CA VAL A 47 -7.20 14.69 -2.92
C VAL A 47 -8.01 15.45 -3.97
N ASP A 48 -9.06 16.15 -3.54
CA ASP A 48 -9.82 17.00 -4.44
C ASP A 48 -9.26 18.44 -4.37
N THR A 49 -9.05 19.07 -5.52
CA THR A 49 -8.62 20.47 -5.60
C THR A 49 -9.79 21.42 -5.29
N VAL A 50 -9.49 22.70 -5.10
CA VAL A 50 -10.53 23.75 -4.95
C VAL A 50 -11.51 23.81 -6.12
N TRP A 51 -11.11 23.31 -7.29
CA TRP A 51 -11.93 23.20 -8.50
C TRP A 51 -12.65 21.84 -8.61
N LEU A 52 -12.67 21.06 -7.52
CA LEU A 52 -13.27 19.73 -7.47
C LEU A 52 -12.63 18.71 -8.46
N GLN A 53 -11.44 19.01 -8.94
CA GLN A 53 -10.66 18.05 -9.72
C GLN A 53 -10.04 17.03 -8.77
N ARG A 54 -10.31 15.74 -9.01
CA ARG A 54 -9.73 14.65 -8.23
C ARG A 54 -8.32 14.34 -8.69
N LEU A 55 -7.39 14.37 -7.75
CA LEU A 55 -6.01 13.96 -7.94
C LEU A 55 -5.75 12.65 -7.20
N TYR A 56 -5.05 11.76 -7.85
CA TYR A 56 -4.62 10.47 -7.30
C TYR A 56 -3.14 10.56 -6.94
N VAL A 57 -2.81 10.17 -5.72
CA VAL A 57 -1.45 10.16 -5.22
C VAL A 57 -1.01 8.72 -5.04
N LEU A 58 0.09 8.34 -5.68
CA LEU A 58 0.74 7.05 -5.52
C LEU A 58 1.93 7.22 -4.58
N PHE A 59 1.99 6.38 -3.56
CA PHE A 59 3.09 6.38 -2.61
C PHE A 59 3.50 4.96 -2.21
N PHE A 60 4.74 4.85 -1.75
CA PHE A 60 5.31 3.63 -1.21
C PHE A 60 5.74 3.86 0.23
N ILE A 61 5.58 2.84 1.07
CA ILE A 61 5.98 2.89 2.48
C ILE A 61 6.75 1.63 2.86
N GLU A 62 7.91 1.79 3.42
CA GLU A 62 8.71 0.70 3.99
C GLU A 62 8.05 0.20 5.27
N PHE A 63 7.96 -1.12 5.41
CA PHE A 63 7.17 -1.69 6.51
C PHE A 63 7.84 -1.53 7.87
N GLU A 64 9.17 -1.66 7.97
CA GLU A 64 9.92 -1.52 9.22
C GLU A 64 10.19 -0.05 9.57
N SER A 65 10.89 0.66 8.69
CA SER A 65 11.34 2.03 8.91
C SER A 65 10.20 3.06 8.90
N ARG A 66 9.04 2.70 8.30
CA ARG A 66 7.93 3.63 8.03
C ARG A 66 8.31 4.77 7.08
N ARG A 67 9.46 4.69 6.45
CA ARG A 67 9.88 5.68 5.46
C ARG A 67 8.91 5.67 4.28
N VAL A 68 8.44 6.86 3.91
CA VAL A 68 7.48 7.06 2.84
C VAL A 68 8.15 7.71 1.64
N ARG A 69 7.77 7.27 0.44
CA ARG A 69 8.24 7.81 -0.83
C ARG A 69 7.05 8.20 -1.69
N LEU A 70 7.02 9.44 -2.12
CA LEU A 70 6.08 9.89 -3.14
C LEU A 70 6.53 9.34 -4.49
N ALA A 71 5.67 8.59 -5.17
CA ALA A 71 5.91 8.21 -6.55
C ALA A 71 5.42 9.30 -7.52
N GLY A 72 4.30 9.92 -7.21
CA GLY A 72 3.77 11.03 -7.99
C GLY A 72 2.28 11.26 -7.76
N CYS A 73 1.76 12.31 -8.39
CA CYS A 73 0.32 12.58 -8.39
C CYS A 73 -0.18 12.88 -9.82
N THR A 74 -1.43 12.51 -10.10
CA THR A 74 -2.05 12.70 -11.41
C THR A 74 -3.58 12.75 -11.30
N ALA A 75 -4.23 13.44 -12.25
CA ALA A 75 -5.68 13.36 -12.41
C ALA A 75 -6.10 12.07 -13.14
N HIS A 76 -5.17 11.45 -13.89
CA HIS A 76 -5.45 10.31 -14.76
C HIS A 76 -4.46 9.18 -14.46
N PRO A 77 -4.72 8.30 -13.46
CA PRO A 77 -3.85 7.19 -13.09
C PRO A 77 -4.02 6.02 -14.09
N ASP A 78 -3.66 6.25 -15.36
CA ASP A 78 -3.69 5.22 -16.39
C ASP A 78 -2.55 4.21 -16.24
N GLU A 79 -2.64 3.11 -16.97
CA GLU A 79 -1.64 2.04 -16.93
C GLU A 79 -0.23 2.53 -17.27
N ARG A 80 -0.11 3.45 -18.23
CA ARG A 80 1.19 3.98 -18.68
C ARG A 80 1.85 4.78 -17.55
N TRP A 81 1.08 5.67 -16.92
CA TRP A 81 1.57 6.48 -15.82
C TRP A 81 1.94 5.60 -14.61
N VAL A 82 1.05 4.70 -14.19
CA VAL A 82 1.30 3.82 -13.03
C VAL A 82 2.52 2.94 -13.26
N THR A 83 2.70 2.39 -14.47
CA THR A 83 3.86 1.57 -14.82
C THR A 83 5.15 2.41 -14.84
N GLN A 84 5.09 3.66 -15.30
CA GLN A 84 6.25 4.55 -15.28
C GLN A 84 6.67 4.90 -13.84
N GLN A 85 5.70 5.17 -12.96
CA GLN A 85 6.01 5.37 -11.53
C GLN A 85 6.65 4.13 -10.90
N ALA A 86 6.14 2.93 -11.25
CA ALA A 86 6.73 1.67 -10.79
C ALA A 86 8.21 1.55 -11.18
N ARG A 87 8.58 1.88 -12.44
CA ARG A 87 9.98 1.85 -12.91
C ARG A 87 10.87 2.81 -12.14
N GLN A 88 10.40 4.04 -11.89
CA GLN A 88 11.17 5.03 -11.13
C GLN A 88 11.42 4.57 -9.69
N VAL A 89 10.40 4.01 -9.05
CA VAL A 89 10.55 3.47 -7.68
C VAL A 89 11.45 2.24 -7.67
N ALA A 90 11.28 1.30 -8.60
CA ALA A 90 12.12 0.11 -8.71
C ALA A 90 13.61 0.48 -8.88
N TRP A 91 13.91 1.47 -9.73
CA TRP A 91 15.25 2.03 -9.86
C TRP A 91 15.82 2.56 -8.53
N THR A 92 14.99 3.30 -7.78
CA THR A 92 15.39 3.83 -6.47
C THR A 92 15.61 2.71 -5.45
N LEU A 93 14.79 1.66 -5.48
CA LEU A 93 14.89 0.51 -4.59
C LEU A 93 16.14 -0.35 -4.88
N ALA A 94 16.60 -0.41 -6.13
CA ALA A 94 17.81 -1.13 -6.50
C ALA A 94 19.08 -0.55 -5.85
N ALA A 95 19.06 0.75 -5.46
CA ALA A 95 20.14 1.42 -4.75
C ALA A 95 20.09 1.27 -3.22
N HIS A 96 19.12 0.51 -2.69
CA HIS A 96 19.00 0.29 -1.24
C HIS A 96 20.03 -0.71 -0.72
N GLU A 97 20.58 -0.43 0.47
CA GLU A 97 21.51 -1.34 1.16
C GLU A 97 20.87 -2.70 1.50
N GLU A 98 19.60 -2.68 1.92
CA GLU A 98 18.83 -3.91 2.17
C GLU A 98 17.88 -4.19 1.00
N PRO A 99 17.97 -5.35 0.34
CA PRO A 99 17.15 -5.63 -0.83
C PRO A 99 15.68 -5.84 -0.45
N VAL A 100 14.80 -5.12 -1.13
CA VAL A 100 13.36 -5.33 -1.04
C VAL A 100 13.01 -6.65 -1.70
N ARG A 101 12.30 -7.52 -0.99
CA ARG A 101 11.86 -8.85 -1.48
C ARG A 101 10.37 -8.93 -1.76
N PHE A 102 9.58 -8.11 -1.07
CA PHE A 102 8.13 -8.19 -1.14
C PHE A 102 7.52 -6.81 -1.33
N LEU A 103 6.63 -6.71 -2.30
CA LEU A 103 5.76 -5.56 -2.50
C LEU A 103 4.32 -5.95 -2.15
N ILE A 104 3.73 -5.27 -1.17
CA ILE A 104 2.33 -5.46 -0.80
C ILE A 104 1.50 -4.37 -1.46
N ARG A 105 0.43 -4.76 -2.13
CA ARG A 105 -0.56 -3.85 -2.70
C ARG A 105 -1.98 -4.36 -2.47
N ASP A 106 -2.93 -3.47 -2.55
CA ASP A 106 -4.33 -3.83 -2.56
C ASP A 106 -4.78 -4.41 -3.91
N ARG A 107 -6.10 -4.60 -4.08
CA ARG A 107 -6.72 -5.11 -5.29
C ARG A 107 -7.27 -4.01 -6.19
N ASP A 108 -6.84 -2.77 -6.00
CA ASP A 108 -7.28 -1.66 -6.82
C ASP A 108 -6.96 -1.94 -8.31
N TRP A 109 -7.91 -1.65 -9.18
CA TRP A 109 -7.80 -1.88 -10.62
C TRP A 109 -6.66 -1.07 -11.28
N LYS A 110 -6.24 0.02 -10.67
CA LYS A 110 -5.10 0.84 -11.13
C LYS A 110 -3.78 0.06 -11.14
N PHE A 111 -3.65 -0.94 -10.27
CA PHE A 111 -2.48 -1.83 -10.28
C PHE A 111 -2.63 -2.92 -11.34
N THR A 112 -2.18 -2.63 -12.52
CA THR A 112 -2.25 -3.51 -13.69
C THR A 112 -1.20 -4.64 -13.65
N PRO A 113 -1.32 -5.66 -14.51
CA PRO A 113 -0.28 -6.67 -14.68
C PRO A 113 1.08 -6.08 -15.06
N SER A 114 1.10 -5.00 -15.85
CA SER A 114 2.33 -4.30 -16.27
C SER A 114 3.04 -3.67 -15.07
N PHE A 115 2.29 -3.10 -14.11
CA PHE A 115 2.84 -2.63 -12.84
C PHE A 115 3.53 -3.77 -12.07
N ASP A 116 2.86 -4.90 -11.91
CA ASP A 116 3.42 -6.07 -11.22
C ASP A 116 4.67 -6.61 -11.92
N ALA A 117 4.69 -6.57 -13.27
CA ALA A 117 5.80 -7.10 -14.07
C ALA A 117 7.11 -6.33 -13.84
N VAL A 118 7.04 -5.00 -13.61
CA VAL A 118 8.22 -4.19 -13.30
C VAL A 118 8.94 -4.74 -12.06
N PHE A 119 8.22 -4.92 -10.96
CA PHE A 119 8.84 -5.40 -9.72
C PHE A 119 9.28 -6.86 -9.78
N ARG A 120 8.54 -7.70 -10.52
CA ARG A 120 8.95 -9.11 -10.71
C ARG A 120 10.23 -9.23 -11.53
N ALA A 121 10.48 -8.34 -12.48
CA ALA A 121 11.71 -8.30 -13.24
C ALA A 121 12.94 -8.08 -12.34
N ASP A 122 12.77 -7.31 -11.26
CA ASP A 122 13.82 -7.06 -10.27
C ASP A 122 13.81 -8.11 -9.12
N GLY A 123 13.11 -9.23 -9.28
CA GLY A 123 13.05 -10.31 -8.29
C GLY A 123 12.15 -10.01 -7.09
N ILE A 124 11.39 -8.92 -7.11
CA ILE A 124 10.49 -8.53 -6.01
C ILE A 124 9.15 -9.28 -6.16
N ARG A 125 8.79 -10.04 -5.14
CA ARG A 125 7.53 -10.78 -5.11
C ARG A 125 6.36 -9.85 -4.78
N VAL A 126 5.45 -9.64 -5.73
CA VAL A 126 4.23 -8.86 -5.53
C VAL A 126 3.18 -9.70 -4.82
N ILE A 127 2.71 -9.22 -3.68
CA ILE A 127 1.69 -9.85 -2.84
C ILE A 127 0.44 -8.97 -2.84
N ARG A 128 -0.67 -9.51 -3.34
CA ARG A 128 -1.98 -8.86 -3.23
C ARG A 128 -2.57 -9.11 -1.86
N THR A 129 -3.07 -8.07 -1.20
CA THR A 129 -3.72 -8.22 0.10
C THR A 129 -4.83 -9.26 0.03
N PRO A 130 -4.92 -10.19 1.02
CA PRO A 130 -5.99 -11.18 1.05
C PRO A 130 -7.36 -10.49 1.15
N ILE A 131 -8.37 -11.10 0.53
CA ILE A 131 -9.77 -10.66 0.69
C ILE A 131 -10.13 -10.78 2.17
N ARG A 132 -10.71 -9.72 2.76
CA ARG A 132 -11.09 -9.64 4.18
C ARG A 132 -9.93 -9.65 5.18
N ALA A 133 -8.74 -9.20 4.77
CA ALA A 133 -7.62 -8.97 5.68
C ALA A 133 -7.31 -7.46 5.79
N PRO A 134 -8.12 -6.67 6.50
CA PRO A 134 -7.96 -5.22 6.61
C PRO A 134 -6.60 -4.82 7.20
N GLN A 135 -5.98 -5.69 7.99
CA GLN A 135 -4.64 -5.43 8.56
C GLN A 135 -3.50 -5.57 7.55
N ALA A 136 -3.77 -6.08 6.34
CA ALA A 136 -2.72 -6.35 5.37
C ALA A 136 -2.08 -5.08 4.81
N ASN A 137 -2.82 -3.97 4.75
CA ASN A 137 -2.33 -2.66 4.32
C ASN A 137 -2.42 -1.59 5.42
N ALA A 138 -2.58 -2.01 6.68
CA ALA A 138 -2.81 -1.12 7.82
C ALA A 138 -1.71 -0.05 8.00
N VAL A 139 -0.51 -0.30 7.49
CA VAL A 139 0.60 0.66 7.54
C VAL A 139 0.31 1.82 6.59
N ALA A 140 -0.05 1.54 5.34
CA ALA A 140 -0.40 2.54 4.35
C ALA A 140 -1.68 3.30 4.76
N GLU A 141 -2.71 2.60 5.21
CA GLU A 141 -3.96 3.22 5.70
C GLU A 141 -3.70 4.18 6.87
N ARG A 142 -2.85 3.80 7.82
CA ARG A 142 -2.47 4.67 8.95
C ARG A 142 -1.75 5.91 8.46
N PHE A 143 -0.80 5.75 7.53
CA PHE A 143 -0.09 6.89 6.95
C PHE A 143 -1.04 7.84 6.23
N VAL A 144 -1.98 7.33 5.43
CA VAL A 144 -3.00 8.16 4.76
C VAL A 144 -3.84 8.94 5.76
N ARG A 145 -4.20 8.34 6.90
CA ARG A 145 -4.89 9.05 7.98
C ARG A 145 -4.03 10.17 8.57
N THR A 146 -2.76 9.89 8.85
CA THR A 146 -1.83 10.87 9.39
C THR A 146 -1.68 12.07 8.46
N ILE A 147 -1.39 11.85 7.16
CA ILE A 147 -1.20 12.95 6.22
C ILE A 147 -2.47 13.78 6.01
N ARG A 148 -3.67 13.17 6.09
CA ARG A 148 -4.91 13.92 6.06
C ARG A 148 -5.02 14.83 7.28
N GLN A 149 -4.94 14.28 8.48
CA GLN A 149 -5.12 15.00 9.73
C GLN A 149 -4.06 16.09 9.98
N GLU A 150 -2.82 15.83 9.61
CA GLU A 150 -1.69 16.72 9.90
C GLU A 150 -1.37 17.72 8.79
N CYS A 151 -1.87 17.50 7.58
CA CYS A 151 -1.52 18.34 6.43
C CYS A 151 -2.72 18.67 5.54
N LEU A 152 -3.32 17.66 4.89
CA LEU A 152 -4.24 17.91 3.79
C LEU A 152 -5.59 18.52 4.21
N ASP A 153 -6.09 18.19 5.40
CA ASP A 153 -7.37 18.71 5.89
C ASP A 153 -7.29 20.22 6.25
N TRP A 154 -6.07 20.77 6.32
CA TRP A 154 -5.80 22.18 6.63
C TRP A 154 -5.45 23.02 5.39
N LEU A 155 -5.37 22.41 4.20
CA LEU A 155 -4.86 23.08 3.02
C LEU A 155 -5.87 23.03 1.87
N LEU A 156 -6.01 24.15 1.17
CA LEU A 156 -6.71 24.23 -0.10
C LEU A 156 -5.74 23.91 -1.24
N ILE A 157 -5.90 22.76 -1.85
CA ILE A 157 -5.06 22.33 -2.96
C ILE A 157 -5.55 22.93 -4.26
N MET A 158 -4.70 23.73 -4.94
CA MET A 158 -5.03 24.45 -6.14
C MET A 158 -4.89 23.59 -7.41
N ASN A 159 -3.81 22.79 -7.49
CA ASN A 159 -3.50 21.97 -8.66
C ASN A 159 -2.51 20.84 -8.28
N ALA A 160 -2.21 19.97 -9.26
CA ALA A 160 -1.30 18.84 -9.05
C ALA A 160 0.11 19.26 -8.59
N GLY A 161 0.68 20.30 -9.18
CA GLY A 161 2.01 20.79 -8.80
C GLY A 161 2.04 21.41 -7.39
N HIS A 162 0.95 22.03 -6.93
CA HIS A 162 0.82 22.47 -5.54
C HIS A 162 0.77 21.27 -4.59
N LEU A 163 -0.07 20.28 -4.91
CA LEU A 163 -0.18 19.04 -4.13
C LEU A 163 1.18 18.33 -4.03
N GLU A 164 1.87 18.16 -5.13
CA GLU A 164 3.15 17.44 -5.17
C GLU A 164 4.22 18.11 -4.29
N ARG A 165 4.38 19.43 -4.36
CA ARG A 165 5.30 20.19 -3.48
C ARG A 165 4.90 20.05 -2.02
N THR A 166 3.63 20.15 -1.70
CA THR A 166 3.12 19.99 -0.33
C THR A 166 3.42 18.60 0.21
N LEU A 167 3.14 17.56 -0.58
CA LEU A 167 3.40 16.18 -0.21
C LEU A 167 4.90 15.92 -0.04
N GLN A 168 5.74 16.44 -0.91
CA GLN A 168 7.19 16.27 -0.81
C GLN A 168 7.71 16.86 0.50
N MET A 169 7.32 18.09 0.84
CA MET A 169 7.71 18.72 2.11
C MET A 169 7.22 17.92 3.31
N PHE A 170 5.96 17.43 3.28
CA PHE A 170 5.42 16.62 4.36
C PHE A 170 6.14 15.28 4.50
N PHE A 171 6.41 14.59 3.40
CA PHE A 171 7.11 13.29 3.41
C PHE A 171 8.55 13.45 3.93
N ASP A 172 9.24 14.51 3.53
CA ASP A 172 10.59 14.80 4.02
C ASP A 172 10.60 15.08 5.53
N HIS A 173 9.59 15.82 6.01
CA HIS A 173 9.41 16.06 7.45
C HIS A 173 9.05 14.76 8.20
N TYR A 174 8.05 14.02 7.72
CA TYR A 174 7.60 12.76 8.29
C TYR A 174 8.74 11.75 8.40
N ASN A 175 9.51 11.59 7.34
CA ASN A 175 10.65 10.68 7.31
C ASN A 175 11.73 11.07 8.32
N ARG A 176 11.96 12.36 8.55
CA ARG A 176 12.94 12.84 9.55
C ARG A 176 12.46 12.57 10.98
N VAL A 177 11.20 12.83 11.27
CA VAL A 177 10.62 12.66 12.61
C VAL A 177 10.40 11.19 12.95
N SER A 178 9.88 10.40 12.00
CA SER A 178 9.59 8.98 12.23
C SER A 178 10.85 8.10 12.28
N TYR A 179 11.96 8.55 11.68
CA TYR A 179 13.24 7.83 11.68
C TYR A 179 14.17 8.27 12.82
N CYS A 180 13.71 9.08 13.77
CA CYS A 180 14.51 9.35 14.94
C CYS A 180 14.58 8.05 15.79
N PRO A 181 15.75 7.37 15.94
CA PRO A 181 15.85 6.10 16.69
C PRO A 181 15.69 6.28 18.20
N THR A 182 15.38 7.49 18.65
CA THR A 182 15.18 7.84 20.05
C THR A 182 13.70 8.00 20.39
N ARG A 183 12.98 6.86 20.49
CA ARG A 183 11.90 6.77 21.49
C ARG A 183 12.51 6.56 22.88
N LEU A 184 13.37 7.47 23.28
CA LEU A 184 13.90 7.61 24.63
C LEU A 184 13.90 9.08 24.97
N CYS A 185 12.71 9.66 25.12
CA CYS A 185 12.50 10.88 25.91
C CYS A 185 11.03 10.92 26.34
N ALA A 186 10.87 10.62 27.63
CA ALA A 186 9.74 10.76 28.55
C ALA A 186 8.96 9.51 28.83
#